data_28c05a3334f6c58e0ac848a4759dfd4c
#
_entry.id   28c05a3334f6c58e0ac848a4759dfd4c
#
_cell.length_a   1.000
_cell.length_b   1.000
_cell.length_c   1.000
_cell.angle_alpha   90.00
_cell.angle_beta   90.00
_cell.angle_gamma   90.00
#
_symmetry.space_group_name_H-M   'P 1'
#
loop_
_entity.id
_entity.type
_entity.pdbx_description
1 polymer ?
#
loop_
_entity_poly.entity_id
_entity_poly.type
_entity_poly.pdbx_seq_one_letter_code
_entity_poly.pdbx_strand_id
1 'polypeptide(L)'
;NLEENSYTDNTVQNGNEYCYGVTSVYDDVESNLAGPVCAMPEAQTIYELAHDDGTSETSINAGNSNYLAVKFTPNAYPVDLYRISFWCVGNANGVGFINVWDDDGVNGSPGTLLMENLPTTFSGGIWTSVNMADYSVNINEGSFYVGWWETPNTPPIGVDSDNSSENSFIDIGAGLGFENFGNYFEGAMMIRAEVDSANVMASNDDGSLAIPYSFGLKQNYPN
;
A
#
# COMPACT_ATOMS: atom_id res chain seq x y z
N ASN A 1 -20.19 16.73 -24.63
CA ASN A 1 -20.80 15.41 -24.46
C ASN A 1 -19.69 14.42 -24.11
N LEU A 2 -19.87 13.62 -23.06
CA LEU A 2 -18.98 12.53 -22.73
C LEU A 2 -19.45 11.29 -23.51
N GLU A 3 -18.53 10.60 -24.16
CA GLU A 3 -18.79 9.30 -24.81
C GLU A 3 -18.61 8.16 -23.81
N GLU A 4 -17.99 8.43 -22.64
CA GLU A 4 -17.75 7.50 -21.54
C GLU A 4 -18.60 7.88 -20.32
N ASN A 5 -18.87 6.90 -19.47
CA ASN A 5 -19.66 7.07 -18.23
C ASN A 5 -18.86 7.68 -17.09
N SER A 6 -17.68 8.25 -17.36
CA SER A 6 -16.79 8.84 -16.36
C SER A 6 -16.17 10.14 -16.89
N TYR A 7 -15.89 11.05 -15.98
CA TYR A 7 -15.16 12.28 -16.25
C TYR A 7 -14.16 12.53 -15.12
N THR A 8 -12.92 12.86 -15.47
CA THR A 8 -11.90 13.27 -14.52
C THR A 8 -11.56 14.73 -14.75
N ASP A 9 -11.74 15.57 -13.74
CA ASP A 9 -11.35 16.96 -13.78
C ASP A 9 -9.92 17.13 -13.25
N ASN A 10 -8.99 17.38 -14.16
CA ASN A 10 -7.57 17.61 -13.85
C ASN A 10 -7.25 19.10 -13.60
N THR A 11 -8.26 19.97 -13.55
CA THR A 11 -8.07 21.42 -13.37
C THR A 11 -8.31 21.89 -11.94
N VAL A 12 -8.75 20.98 -11.05
CA VAL A 12 -9.05 21.29 -9.65
C VAL A 12 -7.78 21.65 -8.87
N GLN A 13 -7.93 22.53 -7.90
CA GLN A 13 -6.88 22.94 -6.98
C GLN A 13 -7.27 22.51 -5.55
N ASN A 14 -6.32 21.99 -4.81
CA ASN A 14 -6.52 21.59 -3.43
C ASN A 14 -7.02 22.76 -2.55
N GLY A 15 -7.91 22.44 -1.61
CA GLY A 15 -8.49 23.41 -0.68
C GLY A 15 -9.64 24.25 -1.25
N ASN A 16 -10.03 24.05 -2.52
CA ASN A 16 -11.21 24.68 -3.12
C ASN A 16 -12.35 23.67 -3.26
N GLU A 17 -13.57 24.08 -2.88
CA GLU A 17 -14.75 23.25 -3.06
C GLU A 17 -15.21 23.30 -4.53
N TYR A 18 -15.46 22.13 -5.12
CA TYR A 18 -15.99 21.94 -6.46
C TYR A 18 -17.27 21.14 -6.42
N CYS A 19 -18.28 21.60 -7.14
CA CYS A 19 -19.59 20.95 -7.18
C CYS A 19 -19.90 20.50 -8.62
N TYR A 20 -20.26 19.24 -8.80
CA TYR A 20 -20.55 18.65 -10.10
C TYR A 20 -22.02 18.19 -10.17
N GLY A 21 -22.64 18.55 -11.27
CA GLY A 21 -23.96 18.05 -11.63
C GLY A 21 -23.90 17.38 -13.01
N VAL A 22 -24.77 16.42 -13.24
CA VAL A 22 -24.82 15.63 -14.46
C VAL A 22 -26.21 15.66 -15.08
N THR A 23 -26.25 15.81 -16.39
CA THR A 23 -27.48 15.62 -17.20
C THR A 23 -27.21 14.55 -18.25
N SER A 24 -28.24 13.84 -18.66
CA SER A 24 -28.18 12.97 -19.84
C SER A 24 -28.80 13.70 -21.05
N VAL A 25 -28.22 13.48 -22.23
CA VAL A 25 -28.75 14.01 -23.49
C VAL A 25 -29.16 12.85 -24.37
N TYR A 26 -30.40 12.88 -24.83
CA TYR A 26 -30.98 11.91 -25.78
C TYR A 26 -31.76 12.65 -26.85
N ASP A 27 -31.42 12.46 -28.11
CA ASP A 27 -32.07 13.12 -29.26
C ASP A 27 -32.19 14.66 -29.08
N ASP A 28 -31.11 15.32 -28.67
CA ASP A 28 -31.03 16.77 -28.39
C ASP A 28 -31.93 17.26 -27.24
N VAL A 29 -32.50 16.35 -26.45
CA VAL A 29 -33.27 16.66 -25.24
C VAL A 29 -32.42 16.36 -24.01
N GLU A 30 -32.26 17.37 -23.16
CA GLU A 30 -31.50 17.26 -21.91
C GLU A 30 -32.43 16.89 -20.74
N SER A 31 -31.96 15.97 -19.87
CA SER A 31 -32.67 15.61 -18.66
C SER A 31 -32.56 16.70 -17.59
N ASN A 32 -33.33 16.56 -16.50
CA ASN A 32 -33.09 17.37 -15.31
C ASN A 32 -31.69 17.10 -14.74
N LEU A 33 -31.09 18.12 -14.12
CA LEU A 33 -29.82 18.02 -13.44
C LEU A 33 -29.88 17.01 -12.28
N ALA A 34 -28.98 16.03 -12.29
CA ALA A 34 -28.69 15.20 -11.13
C ALA A 34 -27.50 15.77 -10.36
N GLY A 35 -27.64 15.97 -9.06
CA GLY A 35 -26.70 16.67 -8.21
C GLY A 35 -27.17 18.09 -7.85
N PRO A 36 -26.28 19.04 -7.50
CA PRO A 36 -24.82 18.88 -7.45
C PRO A 36 -24.33 17.99 -6.30
N VAL A 37 -23.18 17.35 -6.51
CA VAL A 37 -22.37 16.73 -5.47
C VAL A 37 -21.10 17.53 -5.36
N CYS A 38 -20.73 17.96 -4.14
CA CYS A 38 -19.57 18.81 -3.91
C CYS A 38 -18.47 18.03 -3.20
N ALA A 39 -17.20 18.34 -3.55
CA ALA A 39 -16.02 17.82 -2.90
C ALA A 39 -14.90 18.88 -2.90
N MET A 40 -14.05 18.83 -1.89
CA MET A 40 -12.86 19.68 -1.78
C MET A 40 -11.63 18.77 -1.92
N PRO A 41 -10.87 18.86 -3.03
CA PRO A 41 -9.62 18.13 -3.14
C PRO A 41 -8.62 18.60 -2.10
N GLU A 42 -7.89 17.67 -1.51
CA GLU A 42 -6.80 17.97 -0.58
C GLU A 42 -5.45 17.52 -1.13
N ALA A 43 -4.35 18.10 -0.62
CA ALA A 43 -3.03 17.65 -1.01
C ALA A 43 -2.79 16.25 -0.44
N GLN A 44 -2.45 15.29 -1.29
CA GLN A 44 -1.96 13.99 -0.82
C GLN A 44 -0.64 14.18 -0.08
N THR A 45 -0.56 13.65 1.12
CA THR A 45 0.67 13.64 1.91
C THR A 45 1.25 12.23 1.91
N ILE A 46 1.86 11.86 0.78
CA ILE A 46 2.57 10.59 0.64
C ILE A 46 3.99 10.77 1.13
N TYR A 47 4.44 9.86 2.02
CA TYR A 47 5.83 9.80 2.45
C TYR A 47 6.33 8.36 2.54
N GLU A 48 7.63 8.20 2.31
CA GLU A 48 8.32 6.91 2.34
C GLU A 48 8.78 6.56 3.77
N LEU A 49 8.64 5.29 4.10
CA LEU A 49 9.19 4.63 5.27
C LEU A 49 10.24 3.64 4.77
N ALA A 50 11.49 3.81 5.20
CA ALA A 50 12.63 2.99 4.81
C ALA A 50 13.58 2.80 5.99
N HIS A 51 14.33 1.70 5.99
CA HIS A 51 15.37 1.40 6.97
C HIS A 51 16.72 1.13 6.31
N ASP A 52 16.76 1.03 4.99
CA ASP A 52 17.95 0.90 4.15
C ASP A 52 18.37 2.26 3.57
N ASP A 53 19.62 2.41 3.16
CA ASP A 53 20.15 3.61 2.52
C ASP A 53 20.05 3.59 0.99
N GLY A 54 19.52 2.51 0.42
CA GLY A 54 19.34 2.32 -1.03
C GLY A 54 20.46 1.52 -1.70
N THR A 55 21.49 1.11 -0.96
CA THR A 55 22.54 0.20 -1.45
C THR A 55 22.41 -1.19 -0.82
N SER A 56 22.80 -2.22 -1.55
CA SER A 56 22.71 -3.61 -1.10
C SER A 56 24.10 -4.22 -1.10
N GLU A 57 24.64 -4.55 0.06
CA GLU A 57 25.94 -5.21 0.21
C GLU A 57 25.80 -6.72 0.15
N THR A 58 24.63 -7.24 0.52
CA THR A 58 24.37 -8.68 0.53
C THR A 58 22.91 -8.99 0.21
N SER A 59 22.54 -10.26 0.30
CA SER A 59 21.15 -10.68 0.04
C SER A 59 20.80 -11.94 0.80
N ILE A 60 19.51 -12.18 0.99
CA ILE A 60 19.00 -13.39 1.65
C ILE A 60 17.76 -13.94 0.95
N ASN A 61 17.61 -15.27 1.03
CA ASN A 61 16.35 -15.99 0.94
C ASN A 61 16.08 -16.67 2.28
N ALA A 62 14.88 -16.58 2.80
CA ALA A 62 14.47 -17.35 3.97
C ALA A 62 14.26 -18.83 3.65
N GLY A 63 14.09 -19.15 2.39
CA GLY A 63 13.80 -20.48 1.88
C GLY A 63 12.30 -20.70 1.62
N ASN A 64 12.02 -21.71 0.81
CA ASN A 64 10.65 -22.01 0.36
C ASN A 64 9.68 -22.18 1.55
N SER A 65 8.52 -21.55 1.46
CA SER A 65 7.45 -21.55 2.46
C SER A 65 7.76 -20.79 3.76
N ASN A 66 8.77 -19.95 3.77
CA ASN A 66 9.12 -19.07 4.86
C ASN A 66 8.74 -17.62 4.55
N TYR A 67 8.76 -16.77 5.58
CA TYR A 67 8.41 -15.36 5.44
C TYR A 67 9.58 -14.45 5.78
N LEU A 68 9.67 -13.35 5.06
CA LEU A 68 10.48 -12.18 5.41
C LEU A 68 9.55 -10.98 5.57
N ALA A 69 9.80 -10.13 6.56
CA ALA A 69 9.00 -8.94 6.80
C ALA A 69 9.83 -7.79 7.37
N VAL A 70 9.43 -6.56 7.07
CA VAL A 70 10.00 -5.34 7.62
C VAL A 70 8.89 -4.56 8.34
N LYS A 71 9.20 -4.08 9.54
CA LYS A 71 8.34 -3.27 10.39
C LYS A 71 8.41 -1.80 9.99
N PHE A 72 7.26 -1.15 9.87
CA PHE A 72 7.13 0.27 9.62
C PHE A 72 6.24 0.92 10.67
N THR A 73 6.63 2.12 11.13
CA THR A 73 5.85 2.91 12.09
C THR A 73 5.56 4.28 11.49
N PRO A 74 4.32 4.54 11.08
CA PRO A 74 3.93 5.87 10.60
C PRO A 74 4.09 6.95 11.67
N ASN A 75 4.33 8.20 11.24
CA ASN A 75 4.44 9.37 12.15
C ASN A 75 3.10 10.08 12.37
N ALA A 76 2.05 9.67 11.68
CA ALA A 76 0.69 10.19 11.86
C ALA A 76 -0.33 9.09 11.54
N TYR A 77 -1.55 9.21 12.06
CA TYR A 77 -2.64 8.24 11.87
C TYR A 77 -3.98 8.97 11.69
N PRO A 78 -4.94 8.34 10.96
CA PRO A 78 -4.77 7.11 10.17
C PRO A 78 -3.92 7.35 8.91
N VAL A 79 -3.32 6.29 8.38
CA VAL A 79 -2.68 6.33 7.05
C VAL A 79 -3.16 5.17 6.20
N ASP A 80 -3.20 5.37 4.89
CA ASP A 80 -3.41 4.30 3.92
C ASP A 80 -2.06 3.85 3.36
N LEU A 81 -1.86 2.56 3.23
CA LEU A 81 -0.69 2.02 2.53
C LEU A 81 -0.83 2.32 1.04
N TYR A 82 0.04 3.18 0.51
CA TYR A 82 -0.03 3.68 -0.86
C TYR A 82 0.79 2.86 -1.84
N ARG A 83 2.04 2.52 -1.46
CA ARG A 83 2.95 1.73 -2.29
C ARG A 83 3.89 0.92 -1.41
N ILE A 84 4.29 -0.24 -1.90
CA ILE A 84 5.35 -1.05 -1.31
C ILE A 84 6.39 -1.35 -2.38
N SER A 85 7.66 -1.42 -1.99
CA SER A 85 8.78 -1.63 -2.91
C SER A 85 9.78 -2.62 -2.32
N PHE A 86 10.30 -3.49 -3.18
CA PHE A 86 11.25 -4.55 -2.83
C PHE A 86 12.46 -4.47 -3.76
N TRP A 87 13.66 -4.46 -3.20
CA TRP A 87 14.89 -4.60 -3.96
C TRP A 87 15.35 -6.05 -3.98
N CYS A 88 15.27 -6.68 -5.13
CA CYS A 88 15.74 -8.05 -5.29
C CYS A 88 17.11 -8.08 -5.98
N VAL A 89 18.00 -8.95 -5.50
CA VAL A 89 19.35 -9.07 -6.04
C VAL A 89 19.39 -10.10 -7.17
N GLY A 90 20.31 -9.92 -8.11
CA GLY A 90 20.53 -10.81 -9.25
C GLY A 90 19.86 -10.33 -10.53
N ASN A 91 19.71 -11.22 -11.50
CA ASN A 91 19.13 -10.91 -12.82
C ASN A 91 17.90 -11.77 -13.15
N ALA A 92 17.47 -12.62 -12.22
CA ALA A 92 16.33 -13.49 -12.42
C ALA A 92 15.04 -12.82 -11.96
N ASN A 93 13.96 -13.06 -12.69
CA ASN A 93 12.63 -12.74 -12.23
C ASN A 93 12.04 -13.96 -11.53
N GLY A 94 11.18 -13.70 -10.54
CA GLY A 94 10.50 -14.77 -9.83
C GLY A 94 9.21 -14.30 -9.20
N VAL A 95 8.44 -15.24 -8.65
CA VAL A 95 7.15 -14.96 -8.03
C VAL A 95 7.24 -15.21 -6.54
N GLY A 96 6.70 -14.28 -5.76
CA GLY A 96 6.41 -14.43 -4.35
C GLY A 96 5.02 -13.89 -4.03
N PHE A 97 4.60 -14.03 -2.78
CA PHE A 97 3.28 -13.58 -2.34
C PHE A 97 3.45 -12.53 -1.25
N ILE A 98 3.07 -11.29 -1.56
CA ILE A 98 3.15 -10.19 -0.61
C ILE A 98 2.07 -10.36 0.46
N ASN A 99 2.45 -10.07 1.68
CA ASN A 99 1.57 -10.01 2.83
C ASN A 99 1.82 -8.71 3.61
N VAL A 100 0.76 -8.21 4.25
CA VAL A 100 0.83 -7.09 5.19
C VAL A 100 0.18 -7.52 6.48
N TRP A 101 0.84 -7.26 7.61
CA TRP A 101 0.36 -7.62 8.94
C TRP A 101 0.26 -6.39 9.84
N ASP A 102 -0.65 -6.45 10.79
CA ASP A 102 -0.69 -5.58 11.96
C ASP A 102 0.40 -5.96 12.98
N ASP A 103 0.73 -5.07 13.92
CA ASP A 103 1.69 -5.34 14.99
C ASP A 103 1.05 -5.91 16.27
N ASP A 104 -0.14 -6.49 16.16
CA ASP A 104 -0.93 -7.06 17.26
C ASP A 104 -0.51 -8.49 17.65
N GLY A 105 0.57 -9.02 17.08
CA GLY A 105 1.16 -10.28 17.46
C GLY A 105 1.89 -10.21 18.80
N VAL A 106 2.38 -11.37 19.28
CA VAL A 106 3.07 -11.46 20.58
C VAL A 106 4.30 -10.55 20.62
N ASN A 107 4.37 -9.68 21.62
CA ASN A 107 5.43 -8.67 21.77
C ASN A 107 5.56 -7.70 20.58
N GLY A 108 4.45 -7.38 19.90
CA GLY A 108 4.42 -6.48 18.76
C GLY A 108 5.04 -7.07 17.49
N SER A 109 5.06 -8.41 17.36
CA SER A 109 5.44 -9.11 16.14
C SER A 109 4.30 -9.06 15.09
N PRO A 110 4.54 -9.45 13.82
CA PRO A 110 3.45 -9.62 12.85
C PRO A 110 2.32 -10.48 13.40
N GLY A 111 1.11 -9.97 13.38
CA GLY A 111 -0.10 -10.59 13.93
C GLY A 111 -1.19 -10.74 12.88
N THR A 112 -2.26 -9.98 13.01
CA THR A 112 -3.40 -10.04 12.09
C THR A 112 -2.98 -9.65 10.67
N LEU A 113 -3.38 -10.46 9.68
CA LEU A 113 -3.18 -10.17 8.26
C LEU A 113 -4.13 -9.04 7.82
N LEU A 114 -3.56 -7.91 7.40
CA LEU A 114 -4.27 -6.80 6.76
C LEU A 114 -4.42 -7.03 5.27
N MET A 115 -3.46 -7.75 4.66
CA MET A 115 -3.51 -8.23 3.29
C MET A 115 -2.77 -9.56 3.17
N GLU A 116 -3.35 -10.49 2.43
CA GLU A 116 -2.84 -11.86 2.34
C GLU A 116 -2.58 -12.28 0.90
N ASN A 117 -1.40 -12.87 0.67
CA ASN A 117 -1.05 -13.65 -0.53
C ASN A 117 -1.25 -12.91 -1.86
N LEU A 118 -0.87 -11.62 -1.95
CA LEU A 118 -0.87 -10.90 -3.22
C LEU A 118 0.24 -11.44 -4.13
N PRO A 119 -0.09 -12.16 -5.23
CA PRO A 119 0.92 -12.71 -6.12
C PRO A 119 1.63 -11.59 -6.87
N THR A 120 2.95 -11.56 -6.77
CA THR A 120 3.77 -10.51 -7.36
C THR A 120 4.98 -11.11 -8.07
N THR A 121 5.27 -10.60 -9.27
CA THR A 121 6.51 -10.93 -9.97
C THR A 121 7.58 -9.91 -9.59
N PHE A 122 8.65 -10.41 -8.98
CA PHE A 122 9.81 -9.61 -8.60
C PHE A 122 10.88 -9.71 -9.67
N SER A 123 11.57 -8.60 -9.92
CA SER A 123 12.65 -8.53 -10.90
C SER A 123 13.97 -8.27 -10.18
N GLY A 124 14.97 -9.11 -10.46
CA GLY A 124 16.31 -8.94 -9.88
C GLY A 124 17.04 -7.73 -10.47
N GLY A 125 17.80 -7.02 -9.63
CA GLY A 125 18.61 -5.86 -10.01
C GLY A 125 17.85 -4.54 -10.16
N ILE A 126 16.57 -4.52 -9.82
CA ILE A 126 15.73 -3.31 -9.81
C ILE A 126 14.75 -3.33 -8.63
N TRP A 127 14.24 -2.16 -8.25
CA TRP A 127 13.10 -2.05 -7.35
C TRP A 127 11.84 -2.56 -8.05
N THR A 128 11.14 -3.51 -7.43
CA THR A 128 9.78 -3.90 -7.81
C THR A 128 8.81 -3.17 -6.91
N SER A 129 7.98 -2.30 -7.49
CA SER A 129 7.00 -1.52 -6.74
C SER A 129 5.58 -1.98 -7.06
N VAL A 130 4.74 -2.05 -6.04
CA VAL A 130 3.32 -2.41 -6.13
C VAL A 130 2.49 -1.26 -5.59
N ASN A 131 1.55 -0.78 -6.41
CA ASN A 131 0.57 0.21 -5.96
C ASN A 131 -0.46 -0.48 -5.06
N MET A 132 -0.68 0.07 -3.88
CA MET A 132 -1.56 -0.48 -2.85
C MET A 132 -2.91 0.23 -2.74
N ALA A 133 -3.12 1.33 -3.48
CA ALA A 133 -4.34 2.14 -3.40
C ALA A 133 -5.64 1.34 -3.65
N ASP A 134 -5.58 0.29 -4.47
CA ASP A 134 -6.74 -0.55 -4.80
C ASP A 134 -7.06 -1.61 -3.72
N TYR A 135 -6.18 -1.79 -2.72
CA TYR A 135 -6.31 -2.85 -1.71
C TYR A 135 -6.87 -2.37 -0.37
N SER A 136 -7.01 -1.05 -0.18
CA SER A 136 -7.60 -0.45 1.02
C SER A 136 -6.97 -0.92 2.34
N VAL A 137 -5.64 -1.00 2.39
CA VAL A 137 -4.90 -1.33 3.62
C VAL A 137 -4.75 -0.06 4.45
N ASN A 138 -5.51 0.01 5.54
CA ASN A 138 -5.60 1.18 6.40
C ASN A 138 -4.93 0.89 7.75
N ILE A 139 -4.05 1.78 8.19
CA ILE A 139 -3.31 1.70 9.46
C ILE A 139 -3.83 2.81 10.36
N ASN A 140 -4.56 2.44 11.42
CA ASN A 140 -5.21 3.38 12.32
C ASN A 140 -4.34 3.79 13.52
N GLU A 141 -3.43 2.93 13.92
CA GLU A 141 -2.50 3.12 15.05
C GLU A 141 -1.35 2.12 14.95
N GLY A 142 -0.31 2.27 15.77
CA GLY A 142 0.76 1.29 15.91
C GLY A 142 1.70 1.19 14.69
N SER A 143 2.27 0.04 14.52
CA SER A 143 3.15 -0.29 13.40
C SER A 143 2.46 -1.32 12.51
N PHE A 144 3.00 -1.50 11.32
CA PHE A 144 2.60 -2.57 10.42
C PHE A 144 3.83 -3.24 9.82
N TYR A 145 3.64 -4.41 9.26
CA TYR A 145 4.70 -5.17 8.61
C TYR A 145 4.38 -5.37 7.14
N VAL A 146 5.37 -5.20 6.30
CA VAL A 146 5.32 -5.55 4.87
C VAL A 146 6.35 -6.62 4.61
N GLY A 147 5.94 -7.69 3.94
CA GLY A 147 6.84 -8.76 3.60
C GLY A 147 6.26 -9.70 2.57
N TRP A 148 6.89 -10.84 2.42
CA TRP A 148 6.46 -11.85 1.48
C TRP A 148 6.60 -13.27 2.00
N TRP A 149 5.82 -14.16 1.41
CA TRP A 149 6.01 -15.60 1.49
C TRP A 149 6.84 -16.06 0.29
N GLU A 150 7.91 -16.79 0.55
CA GLU A 150 8.84 -17.23 -0.49
C GLU A 150 8.38 -18.51 -1.17
N THR A 151 8.57 -18.52 -2.49
CA THR A 151 8.48 -19.71 -3.36
C THR A 151 9.89 -20.15 -3.76
N PRO A 152 10.07 -21.34 -4.35
CA PRO A 152 11.38 -21.77 -4.87
C PRO A 152 11.98 -20.83 -5.92
N ASN A 153 11.14 -19.98 -6.52
CA ASN A 153 11.54 -19.06 -7.59
C ASN A 153 11.56 -17.60 -7.16
N THR A 154 11.34 -17.29 -5.88
CA THR A 154 11.43 -15.92 -5.37
C THR A 154 12.90 -15.49 -5.39
N PRO A 155 13.26 -14.36 -6.03
CA PRO A 155 14.64 -13.91 -6.03
C PRO A 155 15.06 -13.43 -4.64
N PRO A 156 16.37 -13.46 -4.29
CA PRO A 156 16.85 -12.98 -3.00
C PRO A 156 16.52 -11.51 -2.78
N ILE A 157 16.07 -11.17 -1.56
CA ILE A 157 15.94 -9.78 -1.13
C ILE A 157 17.31 -9.17 -0.85
N GLY A 158 17.54 -7.92 -1.22
CA GLY A 158 18.71 -7.17 -0.83
C GLY A 158 18.75 -6.91 0.67
N VAL A 159 19.93 -6.93 1.23
CA VAL A 159 20.20 -6.55 2.61
C VAL A 159 21.29 -5.48 2.60
N ASP A 160 20.97 -4.36 3.21
CA ASP A 160 21.88 -3.28 3.52
C ASP A 160 22.53 -3.57 4.87
N SER A 161 23.78 -4.03 4.84
CA SER A 161 24.50 -4.48 6.04
C SER A 161 25.08 -3.31 6.87
N ASP A 162 25.02 -2.11 6.36
CA ASP A 162 25.48 -0.89 7.04
C ASP A 162 24.39 -0.29 7.95
N ASN A 163 23.16 -0.79 7.82
CA ASN A 163 22.00 -0.37 8.59
C ASN A 163 21.53 -1.45 9.57
N SER A 164 20.70 -1.05 10.56
CA SER A 164 20.25 -1.91 11.65
C SER A 164 19.23 -2.95 11.19
N SER A 165 19.37 -4.19 11.67
CA SER A 165 18.41 -5.28 11.51
C SER A 165 17.16 -5.19 12.41
N GLU A 166 17.08 -4.18 13.27
CA GLU A 166 16.05 -4.04 14.32
C GLU A 166 14.62 -4.13 13.78
N ASN A 167 14.36 -3.63 12.55
CA ASN A 167 13.06 -3.65 11.91
C ASN A 167 12.86 -4.77 10.89
N SER A 168 13.82 -5.68 10.77
CA SER A 168 13.76 -6.83 9.86
C SER A 168 13.42 -8.10 10.63
N PHE A 169 12.50 -8.92 10.08
CA PHE A 169 11.95 -10.12 10.73
C PHE A 169 11.92 -11.30 9.75
N ILE A 170 12.05 -12.50 10.30
CA ILE A 170 12.06 -13.76 9.55
C ILE A 170 11.21 -14.80 10.29
N ASP A 171 10.40 -15.56 9.54
CA ASP A 171 9.76 -16.79 10.03
C ASP A 171 10.22 -17.96 9.15
N ILE A 172 10.99 -18.87 9.72
CA ILE A 172 11.52 -20.05 9.05
C ILE A 172 10.64 -21.30 9.21
N GLY A 173 9.38 -21.11 9.61
CA GLY A 173 8.39 -22.20 9.66
C GLY A 173 8.63 -23.25 10.73
N ALA A 174 9.57 -23.02 11.67
CA ALA A 174 9.88 -23.95 12.74
C ALA A 174 8.85 -23.93 13.88
N GLY A 175 7.73 -23.23 13.72
CA GLY A 175 6.69 -23.05 14.74
C GLY A 175 7.05 -22.02 15.81
N LEU A 176 8.11 -21.25 15.57
CA LEU A 176 8.55 -20.16 16.46
C LEU A 176 7.85 -18.84 16.13
N GLY A 177 7.24 -18.74 14.93
CA GLY A 177 6.70 -17.49 14.38
C GLY A 177 7.79 -16.54 13.93
N PHE A 178 7.46 -15.27 13.79
CA PHE A 178 8.41 -14.25 13.40
C PHE A 178 9.43 -13.95 14.51
N GLU A 179 10.70 -13.99 14.15
CA GLU A 179 11.82 -13.60 15.01
C GLU A 179 12.56 -12.42 14.38
N ASN A 180 13.25 -11.63 15.22
CA ASN A 180 14.08 -10.54 14.70
C ASN A 180 15.22 -11.09 13.84
N PHE A 181 15.39 -10.53 12.66
CA PHE A 181 16.42 -10.95 11.70
C PHE A 181 17.84 -10.84 12.27
N GLY A 182 18.07 -9.84 13.14
CA GLY A 182 19.35 -9.63 13.84
C GLY A 182 19.80 -10.80 14.72
N ASN A 183 18.93 -11.76 15.02
CA ASN A 183 19.34 -13.00 15.68
C ASN A 183 20.18 -13.91 14.80
N TYR A 184 20.15 -13.70 13.49
CA TYR A 184 20.78 -14.55 12.47
C TYR A 184 21.76 -13.79 11.59
N PHE A 185 21.41 -12.55 11.21
CA PHE A 185 22.15 -11.72 10.26
C PHE A 185 22.09 -10.24 10.67
N GLU A 186 23.13 -9.50 10.34
CA GLU A 186 23.13 -8.05 10.47
C GLU A 186 22.61 -7.40 9.18
N GLY A 187 21.92 -6.26 9.31
CA GLY A 187 21.50 -5.42 8.21
C GLY A 187 19.97 -5.27 8.07
N ALA A 188 19.58 -4.24 7.34
CA ALA A 188 18.19 -3.95 7.01
C ALA A 188 17.78 -4.64 5.70
N MET A 189 16.66 -5.33 5.70
CA MET A 189 16.08 -5.83 4.44
C MET A 189 15.57 -4.66 3.61
N MET A 190 15.87 -4.68 2.31
CA MET A 190 15.51 -3.61 1.38
C MET A 190 14.05 -3.74 0.94
N ILE A 191 13.16 -3.47 1.87
CA ILE A 191 11.70 -3.33 1.67
C ILE A 191 11.33 -1.93 2.13
N ARG A 192 10.54 -1.22 1.33
CA ARG A 192 10.07 0.13 1.64
C ARG A 192 8.56 0.22 1.52
N ALA A 193 7.97 1.12 2.28
CA ALA A 193 6.56 1.43 2.22
C ALA A 193 6.34 2.92 2.02
N GLU A 194 5.42 3.31 1.14
CA GLU A 194 4.89 4.66 1.09
C GLU A 194 3.48 4.63 1.68
N VAL A 195 3.19 5.59 2.55
CA VAL A 195 1.90 5.76 3.17
C VAL A 195 1.32 7.13 2.84
N ASP A 196 0.00 7.21 2.75
CA ASP A 196 -0.73 8.44 2.51
C ASP A 196 -1.50 8.83 3.78
N SER A 197 -1.22 10.01 4.31
CA SER A 197 -1.90 10.59 5.47
C SER A 197 -3.05 11.53 5.11
N ALA A 198 -3.45 11.62 3.85
CA ALA A 198 -4.54 12.50 3.41
C ALA A 198 -5.88 12.15 4.08
N ASN A 199 -6.06 10.91 4.52
CA ASN A 199 -7.24 10.49 5.28
C ASN A 199 -7.20 10.84 6.78
N VAL A 200 -6.24 11.62 7.25
CA VAL A 200 -6.34 12.35 8.52
C VAL A 200 -7.47 13.41 8.42
N MET A 201 -8.46 13.14 7.58
CA MET A 201 -9.67 13.92 7.51
C MET A 201 -10.38 13.83 8.83
N ALA A 202 -10.49 15.00 9.44
CA ALA A 202 -11.50 15.30 10.41
C ALA A 202 -12.66 14.29 10.30
N SER A 203 -12.71 13.35 11.23
CA SER A 203 -13.97 12.78 11.62
C SER A 203 -14.79 13.98 12.09
N ASN A 204 -15.47 14.60 11.15
CA ASN A 204 -16.56 15.48 11.52
C ASN A 204 -17.52 14.59 12.28
N ASP A 205 -17.72 14.92 13.53
CA ASP A 205 -18.54 14.23 14.52
C ASP A 205 -20.04 14.24 14.14
N ASP A 206 -20.36 14.42 12.85
CA ASP A 206 -21.70 14.52 12.28
C ASP A 206 -22.15 13.30 11.46
N GLY A 207 -21.34 12.22 11.39
CA GLY A 207 -21.73 10.97 10.73
C GLY A 207 -21.82 11.06 9.20
N SER A 208 -21.21 12.05 8.57
CA SER A 208 -21.15 12.13 7.12
C SER A 208 -20.09 11.18 6.54
N LEU A 209 -20.51 10.41 5.55
CA LEU A 209 -19.77 9.34 4.91
C LEU A 209 -18.44 9.83 4.31
N ALA A 210 -17.38 9.05 4.51
CA ALA A 210 -16.12 9.22 3.81
C ALA A 210 -16.33 9.34 2.30
N ILE A 211 -15.77 10.37 1.68
CA ILE A 211 -15.90 10.61 0.24
C ILE A 211 -14.96 9.67 -0.50
N PRO A 212 -15.46 8.78 -1.39
CA PRO A 212 -14.59 7.87 -2.12
C PRO A 212 -13.68 8.63 -3.11
N TYR A 213 -12.43 8.18 -3.25
CA TYR A 213 -11.42 8.72 -4.19
C TYR A 213 -11.81 8.65 -5.67
N SER A 214 -12.87 7.97 -6.02
CA SER A 214 -13.40 7.91 -7.37
C SER A 214 -14.91 7.97 -7.38
N PHE A 215 -15.44 8.89 -8.16
CA PHE A 215 -16.88 8.94 -8.46
C PHE A 215 -17.17 8.12 -9.72
N GLY A 216 -17.78 6.96 -9.55
CA GLY A 216 -18.31 6.17 -10.65
C GLY A 216 -19.81 6.42 -10.81
N LEU A 217 -20.23 7.07 -11.89
CA LEU A 217 -21.63 7.12 -12.26
C LEU A 217 -21.98 5.82 -13.00
N LYS A 218 -22.77 4.95 -12.38
CA LYS A 218 -23.35 3.80 -13.08
C LYS A 218 -24.59 4.26 -13.84
N GLN A 219 -24.60 3.95 -15.14
CA GLN A 219 -25.77 4.24 -15.98
C GLN A 219 -26.96 3.44 -15.47
N ASN A 220 -28.06 4.16 -15.09
CA ASN A 220 -29.37 3.54 -14.92
C ASN A 220 -29.94 3.28 -16.31
N TYR A 221 -30.11 2.02 -16.68
CA TYR A 221 -30.90 1.67 -17.85
C TYR A 221 -32.36 1.99 -17.52
N PRO A 222 -33.07 2.69 -18.43
CA PRO A 222 -34.52 2.80 -18.29
C PRO A 222 -35.12 1.40 -18.45
N ASN A 223 -36.01 1.02 -17.54
CA ASN A 223 -36.88 -0.15 -17.69
C ASN A 223 -37.87 0.04 -18.85
#